data_6b34db50ee33eb0212d337a206266b22
#
_entry.id   6b34db50ee33eb0212d337a206266b22
#
_cell.length_a   1.000
_cell.length_b   1.000
_cell.length_c   1.000
_cell.angle_alpha   90.00
_cell.angle_beta   90.00
_cell.angle_gamma   90.00
#
_symmetry.space_group_name_H-M   'P 1'
#
loop_
_entity.id
_entity.type
_entity.pdbx_description
1 polymer ?
#
loop_
_entity_poly.entity_id
_entity_poly.type
_entity_poly.pdbx_seq_one_letter_code
_entity_poly.pdbx_strand_id
1 'polypeptide(L)'
;MRRFCPKCGSEGQSLIHGLCETCFWEDALDAFPRLILLTMCSSCFCHLQGKRWVRRREGADEEKVIEGAKEELLKTADLTEGVEIRDIDGRITEWFKSGLPKTVELEAEVQEKSSGLSRKAKTLVSIDYRLCHDCYCVASGKYDALVQIRADGRKLDSEDRKILKTIFERFYRRTEGRGRSDVTDVKDNEGGVDVKFMTMNMARMFVREFSDTTGASLFESARVMGRSTGGTHYRTTIAVKLPIFRVGELIEGEGTLYQIVGYHRGRAVVEALKERGRKRSLSRDQLDASHRVGFNEYKRVRLDSKTKVAGTFFDLEEKRFFELPSGIVPRNMNEGDVGIMITIDGKENIFKTGEKSYQKSEGQLQ
;
A
#
# COMPACT_ATOMS: atom_id res chain seq x y z
N MET A 1 36.85 59.43 -9.10
CA MET A 1 36.37 58.93 -10.43
C MET A 1 34.91 58.58 -10.27
N ARG A 2 34.04 59.10 -11.12
CA ARG A 2 32.62 58.72 -11.16
C ARG A 2 32.54 57.29 -11.71
N ARG A 3 31.86 56.39 -10.97
CA ARG A 3 31.62 55.04 -11.46
C ARG A 3 30.48 55.07 -12.48
N PHE A 4 30.63 54.48 -13.64
CA PHE A 4 29.64 54.40 -14.68
C PHE A 4 29.46 52.95 -15.15
N CYS A 5 28.30 52.62 -15.67
CA CYS A 5 28.01 51.28 -16.23
C CYS A 5 28.70 51.14 -17.58
N PRO A 6 29.58 50.17 -17.82
CA PRO A 6 30.28 50.01 -19.11
C PRO A 6 29.35 49.59 -20.26
N LYS A 7 28.16 49.01 -19.96
CA LYS A 7 27.20 48.55 -20.98
C LYS A 7 26.30 49.67 -21.49
N CYS A 8 25.77 50.53 -20.62
CA CYS A 8 24.83 51.57 -21.01
C CYS A 8 25.31 53.01 -20.73
N GLY A 9 26.45 53.20 -20.05
CA GLY A 9 27.02 54.51 -19.73
C GLY A 9 26.33 55.24 -18.58
N SER A 10 25.34 54.67 -17.89
CA SER A 10 24.67 55.35 -16.76
C SER A 10 25.62 55.62 -15.61
N GLU A 11 25.56 56.83 -15.03
CA GLU A 11 26.39 57.29 -13.91
C GLU A 11 25.57 57.40 -12.61
N GLY A 12 26.26 57.30 -11.45
CA GLY A 12 25.67 57.63 -10.16
C GLY A 12 24.83 56.50 -9.52
N GLN A 13 24.82 55.29 -10.08
CA GLN A 13 24.16 54.12 -9.52
C GLN A 13 25.16 53.18 -8.86
N SER A 14 24.71 52.38 -7.86
CA SER A 14 25.48 51.26 -7.33
C SER A 14 25.64 50.21 -8.42
N LEU A 15 26.87 49.69 -8.60
CA LEU A 15 27.16 48.70 -9.61
C LEU A 15 27.13 47.28 -8.97
N ILE A 16 26.43 46.32 -9.61
CA ILE A 16 26.42 44.93 -9.29
C ILE A 16 27.31 44.22 -10.30
N HIS A 17 28.38 43.58 -9.87
CA HIS A 17 29.38 42.94 -10.74
C HIS A 17 29.90 43.88 -11.86
N GLY A 18 29.95 45.18 -11.55
CA GLY A 18 30.44 46.22 -12.52
C GLY A 18 29.38 46.76 -13.47
N LEU A 19 28.15 46.33 -13.42
CA LEU A 19 27.02 46.79 -14.22
C LEU A 19 25.97 47.52 -13.39
N CYS A 20 25.20 48.45 -14.00
CA CYS A 20 24.02 48.96 -13.31
C CYS A 20 22.96 47.86 -13.16
N GLU A 21 22.02 48.05 -12.24
CA GLU A 21 20.98 47.04 -11.92
C GLU A 21 20.23 46.56 -13.16
N THR A 22 19.82 47.46 -14.05
CA THR A 22 19.10 47.12 -15.28
C THR A 22 19.92 46.20 -16.18
N CYS A 23 21.17 46.61 -16.50
CA CYS A 23 22.05 45.83 -17.35
C CYS A 23 22.46 44.51 -16.74
N PHE A 24 22.62 44.46 -15.41
CA PHE A 24 22.90 43.21 -14.70
C PHE A 24 21.75 42.21 -14.85
N TRP A 25 20.52 42.64 -14.60
CA TRP A 25 19.37 41.74 -14.74
C TRP A 25 19.06 41.35 -16.17
N GLU A 26 19.33 42.22 -17.17
CA GLU A 26 19.23 41.85 -18.58
C GLU A 26 20.17 40.66 -18.89
N ASP A 27 21.43 40.76 -18.46
CA ASP A 27 22.43 39.71 -18.69
C ASP A 27 22.14 38.46 -17.85
N ALA A 28 21.78 38.62 -16.56
CA ALA A 28 21.52 37.52 -15.65
C ALA A 28 20.29 36.68 -16.02
N LEU A 29 19.31 37.30 -16.69
CA LEU A 29 18.07 36.63 -17.08
C LEU A 29 17.99 36.34 -18.58
N ASP A 30 19.03 36.57 -19.34
CA ASP A 30 19.03 36.35 -20.81
C ASP A 30 18.77 34.86 -21.13
N ALA A 31 19.38 33.95 -20.37
CA ALA A 31 19.21 32.51 -20.50
C ALA A 31 18.00 31.96 -19.71
N PHE A 32 17.25 32.83 -19.00
CA PHE A 32 16.06 32.36 -18.27
C PHE A 32 14.97 31.93 -19.26
N PRO A 33 14.41 30.69 -19.11
CA PRO A 33 13.50 30.12 -20.08
C PRO A 33 12.18 30.91 -20.15
N ARG A 34 11.77 31.35 -21.33
CA ARG A 34 10.48 32.02 -21.58
C ARG A 34 9.35 31.00 -21.78
N LEU A 35 9.70 29.83 -22.31
CA LEU A 35 8.77 28.72 -22.58
C LEU A 35 9.44 27.40 -22.24
N ILE A 36 8.73 26.57 -21.50
CA ILE A 36 9.13 25.21 -21.12
C ILE A 36 8.07 24.24 -21.65
N LEU A 37 8.51 23.09 -22.14
CA LEU A 37 7.62 21.97 -22.49
C LEU A 37 7.67 20.90 -21.39
N LEU A 38 6.53 20.64 -20.74
CA LEU A 38 6.39 19.63 -19.71
C LEU A 38 5.54 18.48 -20.23
N THR A 39 6.07 17.26 -20.17
CA THR A 39 5.29 16.06 -20.50
C THR A 39 4.68 15.46 -19.23
N MET A 40 3.35 15.30 -19.20
CA MET A 40 2.60 14.74 -18.07
C MET A 40 1.73 13.57 -18.47
N CYS A 41 1.44 12.70 -17.50
CA CYS A 41 0.46 11.63 -17.67
C CYS A 41 -0.95 12.17 -17.54
N SER A 42 -1.81 11.94 -18.54
CA SER A 42 -3.21 12.37 -18.51
C SER A 42 -4.09 11.65 -17.48
N SER A 43 -3.61 10.56 -16.89
CA SER A 43 -4.38 9.75 -15.94
C SER A 43 -3.92 9.91 -14.48
N CYS A 44 -2.62 10.00 -14.23
CA CYS A 44 -2.10 10.06 -12.85
C CYS A 44 -1.26 11.29 -12.55
N PHE A 45 -1.12 12.22 -13.51
CA PHE A 45 -0.40 13.50 -13.40
C PHE A 45 1.07 13.36 -12.97
N CYS A 46 1.68 12.17 -13.13
CA CYS A 46 3.13 12.07 -13.06
C CYS A 46 3.76 12.78 -14.26
N HIS A 47 4.91 13.39 -14.08
CA HIS A 47 5.61 14.09 -15.15
C HIS A 47 6.89 13.37 -15.56
N LEU A 48 7.30 13.57 -16.81
CA LEU A 48 8.46 12.92 -17.41
C LEU A 48 9.72 13.76 -17.15
N GLN A 49 10.68 13.21 -16.44
CA GLN A 49 12.00 13.81 -16.22
C GLN A 49 13.05 12.98 -16.97
N GLY A 50 13.52 13.52 -18.09
CA GLY A 50 14.40 12.78 -18.99
C GLY A 50 13.71 11.50 -19.50
N LYS A 51 14.14 10.33 -19.01
CA LYS A 51 13.53 9.03 -19.37
C LYS A 51 12.68 8.41 -18.25
N ARG A 52 12.47 9.11 -17.16
CA ARG A 52 11.76 8.56 -15.98
C ARG A 52 10.49 9.35 -15.68
N TRP A 53 9.41 8.64 -15.38
CA TRP A 53 8.18 9.22 -14.86
C TRP A 53 8.30 9.42 -13.36
N VAL A 54 8.13 10.66 -12.90
CA VAL A 54 8.16 11.04 -11.48
C VAL A 54 6.73 11.28 -11.02
N ARG A 55 6.34 10.57 -9.97
CA ARG A 55 4.98 10.63 -9.41
C ARG A 55 4.99 11.38 -8.08
N ARG A 56 4.08 12.33 -7.94
CA ARG A 56 3.74 12.93 -6.64
C ARG A 56 2.53 12.22 -6.05
N ARG A 57 2.54 12.01 -4.75
CA ARG A 57 1.53 11.20 -4.05
C ARG A 57 0.40 12.04 -3.50
N GLU A 58 0.69 13.22 -3.02
CA GLU A 58 -0.22 14.11 -2.30
C GLU A 58 -0.58 15.32 -3.15
N GLY A 59 -1.72 15.93 -2.85
CA GLY A 59 -2.22 17.12 -3.50
C GLY A 59 -3.27 16.86 -4.58
N ALA A 60 -4.05 17.89 -4.86
CA ALA A 60 -5.01 17.91 -5.97
C ALA A 60 -4.26 17.80 -7.32
N ASP A 61 -4.96 17.39 -8.37
CA ASP A 61 -4.34 17.19 -9.68
C ASP A 61 -3.75 18.49 -10.25
N GLU A 62 -4.40 19.63 -9.99
CA GLU A 62 -3.89 20.94 -10.34
C GLU A 62 -2.58 21.29 -9.62
N GLU A 63 -2.47 20.96 -8.33
CA GLU A 63 -1.25 21.16 -7.54
C GLU A 63 -0.10 20.31 -8.09
N LYS A 64 -0.37 19.07 -8.46
CA LYS A 64 0.63 18.19 -9.09
C LYS A 64 1.18 18.77 -10.39
N VAL A 65 0.29 19.42 -11.17
CA VAL A 65 0.67 20.07 -12.43
C VAL A 65 1.56 21.27 -12.16
N ILE A 66 1.17 22.16 -11.25
CA ILE A 66 1.95 23.37 -10.90
C ILE A 66 3.32 22.97 -10.35
N GLU A 67 3.35 22.00 -9.43
CA GLU A 67 4.60 21.56 -8.84
C GLU A 67 5.52 20.85 -9.84
N GLY A 68 4.96 20.08 -10.78
CA GLY A 68 5.73 19.51 -11.90
C GLY A 68 6.34 20.59 -12.80
N ALA A 69 5.60 21.67 -13.03
CA ALA A 69 6.08 22.82 -13.79
C ALA A 69 7.21 23.56 -13.05
N LYS A 70 7.10 23.76 -11.73
CA LYS A 70 8.16 24.35 -10.91
C LYS A 70 9.45 23.53 -10.93
N GLU A 71 9.33 22.20 -10.81
CA GLU A 71 10.50 21.32 -10.87
C GLU A 71 11.20 21.36 -12.22
N GLU A 72 10.44 21.49 -13.31
CA GLU A 72 11.03 21.56 -14.63
C GLU A 72 11.70 22.93 -14.86
N LEU A 73 11.14 24.03 -14.33
CA LEU A 73 11.79 25.34 -14.33
C LEU A 73 13.13 25.29 -13.59
N LEU A 74 13.17 24.72 -12.39
CA LEU A 74 14.40 24.60 -11.58
C LEU A 74 15.52 23.82 -12.29
N LYS A 75 15.17 22.93 -13.22
CA LYS A 75 16.15 22.14 -14.01
C LYS A 75 16.60 22.86 -15.27
N THR A 76 15.68 23.63 -15.86
CA THR A 76 15.90 24.25 -17.17
C THR A 76 16.48 25.64 -17.03
N ALA A 77 16.25 26.31 -15.89
CA ALA A 77 16.77 27.65 -15.65
C ALA A 77 18.30 27.61 -15.53
N ASP A 78 18.95 28.22 -16.48
CA ASP A 78 20.37 28.52 -16.44
C ASP A 78 20.55 29.94 -15.91
N LEU A 79 21.16 30.07 -14.75
CA LEU A 79 21.33 31.32 -14.03
C LEU A 79 22.81 31.65 -13.91
N THR A 80 23.13 32.94 -14.04
CA THR A 80 24.48 33.45 -13.83
C THR A 80 24.97 33.14 -12.39
N GLU A 81 26.28 32.94 -12.25
CA GLU A 81 26.89 32.70 -10.94
C GLU A 81 26.55 33.81 -9.94
N GLY A 82 26.15 33.42 -8.74
CA GLY A 82 25.71 34.34 -7.68
C GLY A 82 24.23 34.68 -7.70
N VAL A 83 23.46 34.20 -8.69
CA VAL A 83 22.01 34.38 -8.79
C VAL A 83 21.29 33.09 -8.45
N GLU A 84 20.22 33.17 -7.67
CA GLU A 84 19.40 31.99 -7.31
C GLU A 84 17.91 32.29 -7.35
N ILE A 85 17.11 31.25 -7.55
CA ILE A 85 15.65 31.31 -7.41
C ILE A 85 15.30 31.13 -5.94
N ARG A 86 14.58 32.11 -5.37
CA ARG A 86 14.14 32.10 -3.95
C ARG A 86 12.77 31.48 -3.79
N ASP A 87 11.87 31.85 -4.67
CA ASP A 87 10.49 31.40 -4.63
C ASP A 87 9.92 31.29 -6.04
N ILE A 88 8.90 30.44 -6.21
CA ILE A 88 8.21 30.27 -7.47
C ILE A 88 6.71 30.15 -7.19
N ASP A 89 5.96 31.14 -7.69
CA ASP A 89 4.51 31.08 -7.75
C ASP A 89 4.06 30.52 -9.09
N GLY A 90 2.96 29.75 -9.08
CA GLY A 90 2.43 29.15 -10.29
C GLY A 90 0.92 29.19 -10.34
N ARG A 91 0.38 29.44 -11.54
CA ARG A 91 -1.06 29.40 -11.81
C ARG A 91 -1.35 28.81 -13.17
N ILE A 92 -2.47 28.07 -13.28
CA ILE A 92 -2.95 27.55 -14.56
C ILE A 92 -3.67 28.69 -15.29
N THR A 93 -3.26 28.98 -16.53
CA THR A 93 -3.82 30.07 -17.31
C THR A 93 -4.71 29.58 -18.45
N GLU A 94 -4.48 28.37 -18.95
CA GLU A 94 -5.28 27.80 -20.03
C GLU A 94 -5.59 26.32 -19.78
N TRP A 95 -6.73 25.88 -20.33
CA TRP A 95 -7.22 24.52 -20.20
C TRP A 95 -7.56 23.93 -21.58
N PHE A 96 -7.38 22.62 -21.72
CA PHE A 96 -7.93 21.89 -22.86
C PHE A 96 -9.45 21.74 -22.72
N LYS A 97 -10.15 21.49 -23.83
CA LYS A 97 -11.59 21.18 -23.83
C LYS A 97 -11.94 19.95 -22.98
N SER A 98 -10.97 19.05 -22.77
CA SER A 98 -11.08 17.86 -21.90
C SER A 98 -11.05 18.18 -20.42
N GLY A 99 -10.85 19.44 -20.00
CA GLY A 99 -10.69 19.82 -18.59
C GLY A 99 -9.29 19.60 -18.03
N LEU A 100 -8.31 19.23 -18.86
CA LEU A 100 -6.91 19.12 -18.43
C LEU A 100 -6.21 20.49 -18.54
N PRO A 101 -5.34 20.87 -17.58
CA PRO A 101 -4.51 22.07 -17.66
C PRO A 101 -3.66 22.07 -18.93
N LYS A 102 -3.60 23.19 -19.64
CA LYS A 102 -2.84 23.32 -20.90
C LYS A 102 -1.58 24.13 -20.70
N THR A 103 -1.69 25.26 -20.00
CA THR A 103 -0.58 26.19 -19.80
C THR A 103 -0.53 26.62 -18.34
N VAL A 104 0.66 26.60 -17.78
CA VAL A 104 0.97 27.14 -16.44
C VAL A 104 1.87 28.34 -16.59
N GLU A 105 1.50 29.48 -16.01
CA GLU A 105 2.38 30.63 -15.83
C GLU A 105 3.10 30.49 -14.49
N LEU A 106 4.43 30.54 -14.53
CA LEU A 106 5.28 30.59 -13.35
C LEU A 106 5.88 31.98 -13.22
N GLU A 107 5.87 32.54 -12.02
CA GLU A 107 6.59 33.76 -11.64
C GLU A 107 7.64 33.40 -10.59
N ALA A 108 8.92 33.48 -10.99
CA ALA A 108 10.05 33.18 -10.10
C ALA A 108 10.62 34.46 -9.51
N GLU A 109 10.83 34.50 -8.21
CA GLU A 109 11.64 35.52 -7.54
C GLU A 109 13.11 35.09 -7.58
N VAL A 110 13.89 35.83 -8.36
CA VAL A 110 15.32 35.59 -8.57
C VAL A 110 16.11 36.63 -7.79
N GLN A 111 17.07 36.16 -6.97
CA GLN A 111 17.87 37.04 -6.10
C GLN A 111 19.36 36.93 -6.39
N GLU A 112 20.05 38.07 -6.39
CA GLU A 112 21.51 38.13 -6.40
C GLU A 112 22.01 38.07 -4.92
N LYS A 113 22.91 37.13 -4.64
CA LYS A 113 23.31 36.76 -3.27
C LYS A 113 24.08 37.83 -2.51
N SER A 114 24.94 38.61 -3.20
CA SER A 114 25.82 39.55 -2.53
C SER A 114 25.12 40.87 -2.21
N SER A 115 24.25 41.36 -3.09
CA SER A 115 23.51 42.62 -2.88
C SER A 115 22.14 42.41 -2.23
N GLY A 116 21.60 41.17 -2.28
CA GLY A 116 20.25 40.87 -1.81
C GLY A 116 19.13 41.40 -2.72
N LEU A 117 19.48 42.01 -3.86
CA LEU A 117 18.49 42.50 -4.79
C LEU A 117 17.76 41.36 -5.47
N SER A 118 16.43 41.49 -5.60
CA SER A 118 15.59 40.50 -6.26
C SER A 118 14.83 41.07 -7.45
N ARG A 119 14.51 40.18 -8.39
CA ARG A 119 13.69 40.49 -9.56
C ARG A 119 12.77 39.34 -9.92
N LYS A 120 11.57 39.67 -10.38
CA LYS A 120 10.62 38.69 -10.85
C LYS A 120 10.86 38.34 -12.32
N ALA A 121 10.92 37.05 -12.60
CA ALA A 121 11.02 36.50 -13.95
C ALA A 121 9.84 35.59 -14.24
N LYS A 122 9.29 35.65 -15.48
CA LYS A 122 8.11 34.89 -15.86
C LYS A 122 8.45 33.83 -16.91
N THR A 123 7.84 32.68 -16.77
CA THR A 123 7.94 31.54 -17.66
C THR A 123 6.56 30.97 -17.96
N LEU A 124 6.31 30.60 -19.20
CA LEU A 124 5.15 29.79 -19.57
C LEU A 124 5.56 28.34 -19.69
N VAL A 125 4.79 27.46 -19.09
CA VAL A 125 4.98 26.01 -19.22
C VAL A 125 3.81 25.44 -19.99
N SER A 126 4.08 24.93 -21.19
CA SER A 126 3.11 24.24 -22.04
C SER A 126 3.14 22.74 -21.73
N ILE A 127 1.97 22.14 -21.55
CA ILE A 127 1.86 20.74 -21.12
C ILE A 127 1.46 19.86 -22.30
N ASP A 128 2.28 18.82 -22.54
CA ASP A 128 1.99 17.73 -23.46
C ASP A 128 1.55 16.50 -22.67
N TYR A 129 0.36 15.96 -22.98
CA TYR A 129 -0.19 14.81 -22.27
C TYR A 129 -0.01 13.52 -23.04
N ARG A 130 0.53 12.52 -22.34
CA ARG A 130 0.57 11.13 -22.79
C ARG A 130 0.43 10.20 -21.59
N LEU A 131 0.03 8.96 -21.79
CA LEU A 131 -0.01 7.99 -20.71
C LEU A 131 1.41 7.57 -20.30
N CYS A 132 1.69 7.55 -19.00
CA CYS A 132 2.88 6.88 -18.51
C CYS A 132 2.77 5.37 -18.72
N HIS A 133 3.89 4.65 -18.59
CA HIS A 133 3.91 3.20 -18.83
C HIS A 133 2.87 2.46 -18.00
N ASP A 134 2.74 2.78 -16.71
CA ASP A 134 1.82 2.12 -15.79
C ASP A 134 0.36 2.34 -16.21
N CYS A 135 -0.02 3.60 -16.46
CA CYS A 135 -1.37 3.94 -16.90
C CYS A 135 -1.69 3.35 -18.28
N TYR A 136 -0.70 3.26 -19.17
CA TYR A 136 -0.86 2.59 -20.45
C TYR A 136 -1.11 1.08 -20.27
N CYS A 137 -0.38 0.42 -19.37
CA CYS A 137 -0.60 -1.00 -19.07
C CYS A 137 -1.99 -1.24 -18.48
N VAL A 138 -2.44 -0.39 -17.55
CA VAL A 138 -3.80 -0.45 -17.00
C VAL A 138 -4.84 -0.28 -18.10
N ALA A 139 -4.75 0.79 -18.89
CA ALA A 139 -5.70 1.10 -19.94
C ALA A 139 -5.75 0.04 -21.05
N SER A 140 -4.61 -0.58 -21.38
CA SER A 140 -4.50 -1.63 -22.40
C SER A 140 -4.76 -3.05 -21.86
N GLY A 141 -4.96 -3.21 -20.54
CA GLY A 141 -5.12 -4.52 -19.90
C GLY A 141 -3.87 -5.40 -19.97
N LYS A 142 -2.69 -4.83 -20.21
CA LYS A 142 -1.43 -5.58 -20.26
C LYS A 142 -1.01 -6.03 -18.87
N TYR A 143 -0.56 -7.27 -18.77
CA TYR A 143 -0.04 -7.87 -17.55
C TYR A 143 0.97 -8.98 -17.88
N ASP A 144 1.94 -9.18 -17.01
CA ASP A 144 2.94 -10.25 -17.11
C ASP A 144 2.60 -11.42 -16.20
N ALA A 145 1.86 -11.19 -15.12
CA ALA A 145 1.49 -12.23 -14.17
C ALA A 145 -0.01 -12.18 -13.83
N LEU A 146 -0.62 -13.37 -13.77
CA LEU A 146 -1.97 -13.63 -13.30
C LEU A 146 -1.89 -14.43 -12.01
N VAL A 147 -2.44 -13.91 -10.92
CA VAL A 147 -2.59 -14.61 -9.64
C VAL A 147 -4.03 -15.08 -9.52
N GLN A 148 -4.23 -16.39 -9.41
CA GLN A 148 -5.54 -17.01 -9.28
C GLN A 148 -5.70 -17.56 -7.87
N ILE A 149 -6.54 -16.92 -7.05
CA ILE A 149 -6.78 -17.30 -5.67
C ILE A 149 -8.02 -18.17 -5.59
N ARG A 150 -7.84 -19.36 -5.08
CA ARG A 150 -8.89 -20.38 -4.92
C ARG A 150 -8.79 -20.99 -3.53
N ALA A 151 -9.90 -21.56 -3.02
CA ALA A 151 -9.85 -22.40 -1.82
C ALA A 151 -9.82 -23.88 -2.23
N ASP A 152 -9.12 -24.69 -1.44
CA ASP A 152 -9.04 -26.12 -1.70
C ASP A 152 -10.33 -26.80 -1.24
N GLY A 153 -10.97 -27.56 -2.15
CA GLY A 153 -12.20 -28.31 -1.85
C GLY A 153 -13.44 -27.49 -1.50
N ARG A 154 -13.39 -26.14 -1.56
CA ARG A 154 -14.51 -25.25 -1.25
C ARG A 154 -14.49 -23.95 -2.06
N LYS A 155 -15.58 -23.20 -2.05
CA LYS A 155 -15.61 -21.83 -2.59
C LYS A 155 -14.99 -20.84 -1.58
N LEU A 156 -14.47 -19.71 -2.09
CA LEU A 156 -14.10 -18.59 -1.23
C LEU A 156 -15.35 -18.00 -0.59
N ASP A 157 -15.34 -17.89 0.73
CA ASP A 157 -16.43 -17.28 1.46
C ASP A 157 -16.15 -15.82 1.84
N SER A 158 -17.02 -15.21 2.63
CA SER A 158 -16.91 -13.81 3.05
C SER A 158 -15.67 -13.54 3.91
N GLU A 159 -15.25 -14.53 4.72
CA GLU A 159 -14.09 -14.38 5.61
C GLU A 159 -12.78 -14.44 4.83
N ASP A 160 -12.66 -15.37 3.86
CA ASP A 160 -11.53 -15.41 2.96
C ASP A 160 -11.36 -14.09 2.19
N ARG A 161 -12.49 -13.50 1.75
CA ARG A 161 -12.48 -12.21 1.05
C ARG A 161 -12.07 -11.05 1.94
N LYS A 162 -12.44 -11.06 3.22
CA LYS A 162 -11.95 -10.06 4.19
C LYS A 162 -10.45 -10.17 4.42
N ILE A 163 -9.95 -11.41 4.60
CA ILE A 163 -8.50 -11.66 4.75
C ILE A 163 -7.76 -11.18 3.50
N LEU A 164 -8.25 -11.56 2.32
CA LEU A 164 -7.68 -11.11 1.04
C LEU A 164 -7.64 -9.59 0.94
N LYS A 165 -8.75 -8.92 1.25
CA LYS A 165 -8.83 -7.46 1.23
C LYS A 165 -7.80 -6.82 2.17
N THR A 166 -7.69 -7.33 3.39
CA THR A 166 -6.73 -6.82 4.39
C THR A 166 -5.29 -6.97 3.93
N ILE A 167 -4.94 -8.13 3.35
CA ILE A 167 -3.60 -8.38 2.81
C ILE A 167 -3.34 -7.47 1.60
N PHE A 168 -4.33 -7.31 0.72
CA PHE A 168 -4.24 -6.46 -0.47
C PHE A 168 -4.03 -4.99 -0.10
N GLU A 169 -4.78 -4.46 0.87
CA GLU A 169 -4.61 -3.09 1.36
C GLU A 169 -3.24 -2.87 2.00
N ARG A 170 -2.73 -3.84 2.76
CA ARG A 170 -1.40 -3.79 3.35
C ARG A 170 -0.31 -3.79 2.27
N PHE A 171 -0.44 -4.68 1.31
CA PHE A 171 0.47 -4.78 0.17
C PHE A 171 0.47 -3.48 -0.64
N TYR A 172 -0.72 -2.93 -0.94
CA TYR A 172 -0.88 -1.68 -1.68
C TYR A 172 -0.20 -0.52 -0.96
N ARG A 173 -0.50 -0.29 0.33
CA ARG A 173 0.16 0.77 1.12
C ARG A 173 1.68 0.68 1.13
N ARG A 174 2.22 -0.53 1.18
CA ARG A 174 3.67 -0.75 1.17
C ARG A 174 4.29 -0.51 -0.20
N THR A 175 3.58 -0.77 -1.27
CA THR A 175 4.05 -0.60 -2.65
C THR A 175 3.76 0.78 -3.23
N GLU A 176 2.71 1.43 -2.78
CA GLU A 176 2.35 2.83 -3.11
C GLU A 176 3.51 3.78 -2.80
N GLY A 177 4.29 3.47 -1.75
CA GLY A 177 5.55 4.12 -1.43
C GLY A 177 6.61 4.12 -2.53
N ARG A 178 6.51 3.23 -3.50
CA ARG A 178 7.44 3.11 -4.64
C ARG A 178 6.91 3.74 -5.92
N GLY A 179 5.75 4.40 -5.88
CA GLY A 179 5.20 5.15 -7.02
C GLY A 179 4.62 4.30 -8.15
N ARG A 180 4.31 3.02 -7.90
CA ARG A 180 3.76 2.11 -8.92
C ARG A 180 2.49 1.43 -8.42
N SER A 181 1.41 1.56 -9.20
CA SER A 181 0.28 0.65 -9.11
C SER A 181 0.60 -0.54 -10.02
N ASP A 182 1.13 -1.60 -9.42
CA ASP A 182 1.54 -2.79 -10.19
C ASP A 182 0.38 -3.76 -10.45
N VAL A 183 -0.82 -3.44 -9.99
CA VAL A 183 -2.05 -4.20 -10.25
C VAL A 183 -2.84 -3.54 -11.37
N THR A 184 -3.12 -4.31 -12.42
CA THR A 184 -3.86 -3.81 -13.60
C THR A 184 -5.35 -4.13 -13.54
N ASP A 185 -5.72 -5.23 -12.88
CA ASP A 185 -7.11 -5.69 -12.84
C ASP A 185 -7.33 -6.64 -11.66
N VAL A 186 -8.51 -6.58 -11.04
CA VAL A 186 -8.95 -7.51 -10.00
C VAL A 186 -10.35 -7.98 -10.37
N LYS A 187 -10.52 -9.29 -10.57
CA LYS A 187 -11.81 -9.91 -10.89
C LYS A 187 -12.22 -10.86 -9.79
N ASP A 188 -13.36 -10.60 -9.19
CA ASP A 188 -14.01 -11.50 -8.26
C ASP A 188 -15.01 -12.36 -9.06
N ASN A 189 -14.79 -13.66 -9.07
CA ASN A 189 -15.58 -14.65 -9.76
C ASN A 189 -16.19 -15.62 -8.73
N GLU A 190 -17.22 -16.37 -9.11
CA GLU A 190 -17.81 -17.40 -8.24
C GLU A 190 -16.79 -18.44 -7.74
N GLY A 191 -15.77 -18.74 -8.55
CA GLY A 191 -14.71 -19.71 -8.23
C GLY A 191 -13.55 -19.13 -7.43
N GLY A 192 -13.46 -17.81 -7.26
CA GLY A 192 -12.35 -17.18 -6.58
C GLY A 192 -11.99 -15.79 -7.11
N VAL A 193 -10.82 -15.30 -6.76
CA VAL A 193 -10.34 -13.97 -7.14
C VAL A 193 -9.13 -14.09 -8.07
N ASP A 194 -9.18 -13.37 -9.19
CA ASP A 194 -8.10 -13.25 -10.15
C ASP A 194 -7.50 -11.84 -10.08
N VAL A 195 -6.18 -11.76 -9.88
CA VAL A 195 -5.44 -10.49 -9.80
C VAL A 195 -4.38 -10.45 -10.87
N LYS A 196 -4.41 -9.43 -11.73
CA LYS A 196 -3.40 -9.22 -12.77
C LYS A 196 -2.36 -8.22 -12.31
N PHE A 197 -1.10 -8.58 -12.45
CA PHE A 197 0.05 -7.75 -12.11
C PHE A 197 0.84 -7.36 -13.35
N MET A 198 1.28 -6.11 -13.43
CA MET A 198 2.13 -5.62 -14.50
C MET A 198 3.47 -6.36 -14.54
N THR A 199 4.01 -6.72 -13.38
CA THR A 199 5.31 -7.37 -13.28
C THR A 199 5.23 -8.66 -12.47
N MET A 200 6.03 -9.65 -12.89
CA MET A 200 6.16 -10.92 -12.19
C MET A 200 6.69 -10.76 -10.77
N ASN A 201 7.61 -9.83 -10.55
CA ASN A 201 8.20 -9.60 -9.23
C ASN A 201 7.15 -9.15 -8.22
N MET A 202 6.22 -8.28 -8.61
CA MET A 202 5.15 -7.81 -7.73
C MET A 202 4.15 -8.92 -7.41
N ALA A 203 3.80 -9.73 -8.42
CA ALA A 203 2.96 -10.90 -8.20
C ALA A 203 3.59 -11.86 -7.18
N ARG A 204 4.89 -12.16 -7.32
CA ARG A 204 5.62 -13.03 -6.37
C ARG A 204 5.70 -12.44 -4.97
N MET A 205 5.89 -11.14 -4.84
CA MET A 205 5.86 -10.47 -3.52
C MET A 205 4.49 -10.60 -2.85
N PHE A 206 3.43 -10.34 -3.62
CA PHE A 206 2.06 -10.45 -3.14
C PHE A 206 1.72 -11.88 -2.69
N VAL A 207 1.96 -12.88 -3.55
CA VAL A 207 1.61 -14.27 -3.23
C VAL A 207 2.43 -14.84 -2.08
N ARG A 208 3.67 -14.39 -1.89
CA ARG A 208 4.50 -14.77 -0.74
C ARG A 208 3.89 -14.25 0.55
N GLU A 209 3.56 -12.95 0.62
CA GLU A 209 2.91 -12.37 1.79
C GLU A 209 1.55 -13.04 2.09
N PHE A 210 0.79 -13.32 1.03
CA PHE A 210 -0.47 -14.03 1.13
C PHE A 210 -0.30 -15.44 1.68
N SER A 211 0.66 -16.20 1.14
CA SER A 211 0.98 -17.56 1.60
C SER A 211 1.50 -17.59 3.05
N ASP A 212 2.37 -16.65 3.43
CA ASP A 212 2.90 -16.55 4.79
C ASP A 212 1.79 -16.27 5.81
N THR A 213 0.77 -15.51 5.42
CA THR A 213 -0.36 -15.16 6.29
C THR A 213 -1.40 -16.27 6.38
N THR A 214 -1.70 -16.93 5.26
CA THR A 214 -2.85 -17.86 5.15
C THR A 214 -2.45 -19.33 5.10
N GLY A 215 -1.18 -19.64 4.88
CA GLY A 215 -0.72 -21.01 4.62
C GLY A 215 -1.06 -21.52 3.22
N ALA A 216 -1.46 -20.64 2.30
CA ALA A 216 -1.82 -21.03 0.95
C ALA A 216 -0.65 -21.70 0.21
N SER A 217 -0.94 -22.74 -0.55
CA SER A 217 0.03 -23.37 -1.45
C SER A 217 0.09 -22.62 -2.78
N LEU A 218 1.29 -22.56 -3.37
CA LEU A 218 1.58 -21.80 -4.59
C LEU A 218 2.02 -22.75 -5.70
N PHE A 219 1.42 -22.59 -6.89
CA PHE A 219 1.79 -23.32 -8.11
C PHE A 219 2.02 -22.32 -9.23
N GLU A 220 3.22 -22.28 -9.77
CA GLU A 220 3.60 -21.35 -10.84
C GLU A 220 3.68 -22.10 -12.16
N SER A 221 3.09 -21.54 -13.22
CA SER A 221 3.19 -21.98 -14.59
C SER A 221 3.47 -20.80 -15.51
N ALA A 222 4.26 -20.98 -16.55
CA ALA A 222 4.59 -19.93 -17.50
C ALA A 222 4.26 -20.35 -18.93
N ARG A 223 3.68 -19.42 -19.71
CA ARG A 223 3.36 -19.59 -21.12
C ARG A 223 4.13 -18.55 -21.95
N VAL A 224 4.73 -18.99 -23.04
CA VAL A 224 5.35 -18.11 -24.03
C VAL A 224 4.25 -17.33 -24.77
N MET A 225 4.35 -16.00 -24.76
CA MET A 225 3.42 -15.10 -25.42
C MET A 225 3.93 -14.57 -26.76
N GLY A 226 5.25 -14.59 -26.96
CA GLY A 226 5.89 -14.13 -28.19
C GLY A 226 7.40 -14.04 -28.04
N ARG A 227 8.07 -13.86 -29.16
CA ARG A 227 9.49 -13.60 -29.26
C ARG A 227 9.71 -12.26 -29.93
N SER A 228 10.57 -11.45 -29.38
CA SER A 228 11.02 -10.17 -29.97
C SER A 228 12.54 -10.16 -30.06
N THR A 229 13.10 -9.17 -30.72
CA THR A 229 14.55 -8.94 -30.79
C THR A 229 15.20 -8.76 -29.41
N GLY A 230 14.40 -8.41 -28.38
CA GLY A 230 14.84 -8.28 -26.99
C GLY A 230 14.65 -9.52 -26.12
N GLY A 231 14.15 -10.65 -26.67
CA GLY A 231 13.96 -11.89 -25.92
C GLY A 231 12.58 -12.51 -26.03
N THR A 232 12.38 -13.57 -25.25
CA THR A 232 11.09 -14.28 -25.17
C THR A 232 10.24 -13.67 -24.07
N HIS A 233 9.02 -13.24 -24.40
CA HIS A 233 8.03 -12.77 -23.44
C HIS A 233 7.23 -13.94 -22.89
N TYR A 234 7.18 -14.01 -21.55
CA TYR A 234 6.39 -15.00 -20.83
C TYR A 234 5.25 -14.34 -20.11
N ARG A 235 4.10 -15.01 -20.06
CA ARG A 235 3.04 -14.71 -19.12
C ARG A 235 2.99 -15.81 -18.09
N THR A 236 3.06 -15.45 -16.83
CA THR A 236 3.05 -16.40 -15.73
C THR A 236 1.70 -16.41 -15.04
N THR A 237 1.23 -17.60 -14.72
CA THR A 237 0.05 -17.80 -13.86
C THR A 237 0.53 -18.42 -12.56
N ILE A 238 0.16 -17.80 -11.43
CA ILE A 238 0.39 -18.32 -10.10
C ILE A 238 -0.95 -18.71 -9.51
N ALA A 239 -1.18 -20.01 -9.38
CA ALA A 239 -2.35 -20.54 -8.68
C ALA A 239 -2.05 -20.53 -7.18
N VAL A 240 -2.90 -19.87 -6.41
CA VAL A 240 -2.83 -19.76 -4.96
C VAL A 240 -4.02 -20.52 -4.39
N LYS A 241 -3.75 -21.62 -3.68
CA LYS A 241 -4.77 -22.43 -3.04
C LYS A 241 -4.77 -22.25 -1.55
N LEU A 242 -5.83 -21.65 -1.02
CA LEU A 242 -6.08 -21.56 0.42
C LEU A 242 -6.31 -22.95 1.03
N PRO A 243 -5.80 -23.22 2.22
CA PRO A 243 -6.02 -24.49 2.88
C PRO A 243 -7.50 -24.71 3.25
N ILE A 244 -7.87 -25.95 3.51
CA ILE A 244 -9.23 -26.33 3.92
C ILE A 244 -9.62 -25.65 5.22
N PHE A 245 -8.69 -25.62 6.18
CA PHE A 245 -8.87 -25.02 7.50
C PHE A 245 -8.12 -23.70 7.63
N ARG A 246 -8.66 -22.77 8.42
CA ARG A 246 -8.05 -21.46 8.68
C ARG A 246 -7.29 -21.44 10.00
N VAL A 247 -6.39 -20.48 10.10
CA VAL A 247 -5.76 -20.14 11.38
C VAL A 247 -6.86 -19.70 12.36
N GLY A 248 -6.83 -20.28 13.56
CA GLY A 248 -7.84 -20.06 14.60
C GLY A 248 -8.96 -21.12 14.63
N GLU A 249 -9.19 -21.87 13.54
CA GLU A 249 -10.20 -22.95 13.53
C GLU A 249 -9.80 -24.13 14.42
N LEU A 250 -10.83 -24.78 14.92
CA LEU A 250 -10.72 -26.03 15.70
C LEU A 250 -10.93 -27.22 14.77
N ILE A 251 -10.07 -28.21 14.92
CA ILE A 251 -10.16 -29.49 14.23
C ILE A 251 -10.01 -30.64 15.22
N GLU A 252 -10.67 -31.73 14.90
CA GLU A 252 -10.48 -33.01 15.57
C GLU A 252 -9.73 -33.97 14.67
N GLY A 253 -8.59 -34.45 15.11
CA GLY A 253 -7.79 -35.45 14.42
C GLY A 253 -7.23 -36.48 15.39
N GLU A 254 -7.36 -37.78 15.07
CA GLU A 254 -6.88 -38.88 15.89
C GLU A 254 -7.41 -38.84 17.35
N GLY A 255 -8.68 -38.42 17.53
CA GLY A 255 -9.33 -38.27 18.83
C GLY A 255 -8.77 -37.14 19.70
N THR A 256 -8.04 -36.21 19.11
CA THR A 256 -7.47 -35.05 19.80
C THR A 256 -7.98 -33.75 19.15
N LEU A 257 -8.40 -32.82 20.00
CA LEU A 257 -8.82 -31.48 19.56
C LEU A 257 -7.62 -30.56 19.46
N TYR A 258 -7.48 -29.94 18.28
CA TYR A 258 -6.42 -29.02 17.97
C TYR A 258 -6.99 -27.65 17.56
N GLN A 259 -6.26 -26.59 17.88
CA GLN A 259 -6.43 -25.28 17.26
C GLN A 259 -5.33 -25.06 16.24
N ILE A 260 -5.69 -24.61 15.03
CA ILE A 260 -4.71 -24.21 14.02
C ILE A 260 -4.14 -22.87 14.43
N VAL A 261 -2.85 -22.82 14.74
CA VAL A 261 -2.15 -21.60 15.18
C VAL A 261 -1.33 -20.97 14.06
N GLY A 262 -1.20 -21.66 12.92
CA GLY A 262 -0.50 -21.12 11.75
C GLY A 262 -0.18 -22.21 10.73
N TYR A 263 0.54 -21.77 9.68
CA TYR A 263 1.07 -22.66 8.65
C TYR A 263 2.57 -22.40 8.47
N HIS A 264 3.31 -23.45 8.24
CA HIS A 264 4.73 -23.36 7.92
C HIS A 264 5.10 -24.38 6.83
N ARG A 265 5.63 -23.92 5.71
CA ARG A 265 6.03 -24.74 4.55
C ARG A 265 4.94 -25.73 4.11
N GLY A 266 3.69 -25.26 4.03
CA GLY A 266 2.53 -26.06 3.60
C GLY A 266 2.01 -27.05 4.63
N ARG A 267 2.52 -27.06 5.86
CA ARG A 267 2.06 -27.89 6.96
C ARG A 267 1.32 -27.02 7.99
N ALA A 268 0.21 -27.53 8.52
CA ALA A 268 -0.46 -26.83 9.60
C ALA A 268 0.32 -26.96 10.90
N VAL A 269 0.51 -25.84 11.57
CA VAL A 269 1.01 -25.80 12.95
C VAL A 269 -0.21 -25.74 13.85
N VAL A 270 -0.37 -26.75 14.68
CA VAL A 270 -1.52 -26.92 15.57
C VAL A 270 -1.08 -26.96 17.03
N GLU A 271 -1.96 -26.56 17.92
CA GLU A 271 -1.80 -26.66 19.36
C GLU A 271 -2.94 -27.51 19.92
N ALA A 272 -2.59 -28.61 20.63
CA ALA A 272 -3.60 -29.45 21.27
C ALA A 272 -4.27 -28.69 22.40
N LEU A 273 -5.61 -28.67 22.46
CA LEU A 273 -6.34 -27.93 23.48
C LEU A 273 -6.08 -28.44 24.91
N LYS A 274 -5.85 -29.74 25.08
CA LYS A 274 -5.51 -30.36 26.38
C LYS A 274 -4.06 -30.14 26.81
N GLU A 275 -3.11 -29.97 25.86
CA GLU A 275 -1.67 -29.81 26.09
C GLU A 275 -1.16 -28.47 25.59
N ARG A 276 -1.69 -27.36 26.11
CA ARG A 276 -1.33 -26.05 25.64
C ARG A 276 0.15 -25.71 25.81
N GLY A 277 0.67 -24.94 24.83
CA GLY A 277 2.08 -24.60 24.71
C GLY A 277 2.89 -25.58 23.87
N ARG A 278 2.35 -26.78 23.58
CA ARG A 278 3.04 -27.75 22.72
C ARG A 278 2.49 -27.71 21.30
N LYS A 279 3.24 -27.07 20.44
CA LYS A 279 2.91 -27.01 19.01
C LYS A 279 3.34 -28.28 18.30
N ARG A 280 2.48 -28.76 17.40
CA ARG A 280 2.76 -29.89 16.50
C ARG A 280 2.55 -29.45 15.06
N SER A 281 3.17 -30.17 14.11
CA SER A 281 2.99 -29.93 12.70
C SER A 281 2.25 -31.10 12.08
N LEU A 282 1.05 -30.84 11.56
CA LEU A 282 0.25 -31.84 10.83
C LEU A 282 0.60 -31.80 9.35
N SER A 283 0.74 -33.00 8.76
CA SER A 283 0.86 -33.14 7.30
C SER A 283 -0.48 -32.87 6.62
N ARG A 284 -0.44 -32.76 5.29
CA ARG A 284 -1.66 -32.58 4.51
C ARG A 284 -2.62 -33.78 4.68
N ASP A 285 -2.11 -34.99 4.64
CA ASP A 285 -2.91 -36.20 4.80
C ASP A 285 -3.58 -36.26 6.17
N GLN A 286 -2.88 -35.86 7.23
CA GLN A 286 -3.45 -35.75 8.58
C GLN A 286 -4.51 -34.66 8.69
N LEU A 287 -4.33 -33.53 7.99
CA LEU A 287 -5.33 -32.47 7.90
C LEU A 287 -6.56 -32.91 7.13
N ASP A 288 -6.37 -33.58 5.98
CA ASP A 288 -7.48 -34.05 5.16
C ASP A 288 -8.30 -35.14 5.89
N ALA A 289 -7.67 -35.89 6.80
CA ALA A 289 -8.33 -36.85 7.69
C ALA A 289 -8.97 -36.22 8.95
N SER A 290 -8.73 -34.94 9.22
CA SER A 290 -9.28 -34.23 10.35
C SER A 290 -10.66 -33.68 10.06
N HIS A 291 -11.51 -33.56 11.08
CA HIS A 291 -12.85 -32.99 10.98
C HIS A 291 -12.85 -31.58 11.56
N ARG A 292 -13.60 -30.66 10.92
CA ARG A 292 -13.81 -29.31 11.48
C ARG A 292 -14.80 -29.41 12.63
N VAL A 293 -14.43 -28.84 13.77
CA VAL A 293 -15.36 -28.64 14.88
C VAL A 293 -16.21 -27.41 14.56
N GLY A 294 -17.52 -27.61 14.38
CA GLY A 294 -18.44 -26.54 13.96
C GLY A 294 -18.63 -25.47 15.02
N PHE A 295 -19.01 -24.26 14.60
CA PHE A 295 -19.29 -23.14 15.52
C PHE A 295 -20.40 -23.47 16.54
N ASN A 296 -21.29 -24.38 16.22
CA ASN A 296 -22.35 -24.83 17.14
C ASN A 296 -21.84 -25.81 18.21
N GLU A 297 -20.59 -26.28 18.08
CA GLU A 297 -19.99 -27.28 18.96
C GLU A 297 -19.09 -26.63 20.01
N TYR A 298 -18.78 -25.32 19.85
CA TYR A 298 -18.01 -24.56 20.83
C TYR A 298 -18.53 -23.13 20.95
N LYS A 299 -18.25 -22.48 22.10
CA LYS A 299 -18.55 -21.07 22.38
C LYS A 299 -17.26 -20.31 22.66
N ARG A 300 -17.19 -19.09 22.16
CA ARG A 300 -16.11 -18.18 22.55
C ARG A 300 -16.53 -17.39 23.77
N VAL A 301 -15.75 -17.49 24.83
CA VAL A 301 -16.08 -16.93 26.13
C VAL A 301 -14.93 -16.07 26.66
N ARG A 302 -15.28 -14.97 27.34
CA ARG A 302 -14.32 -14.14 28.05
C ARG A 302 -14.50 -14.34 29.53
N LEU A 303 -13.43 -14.59 30.28
CA LEU A 303 -13.48 -14.63 31.73
C LEU A 303 -13.60 -13.18 32.24
N ASP A 304 -14.70 -12.89 32.93
CA ASP A 304 -14.99 -11.57 33.48
C ASP A 304 -14.51 -11.44 34.92
N SER A 305 -14.82 -12.47 35.74
CA SER A 305 -14.34 -12.55 37.11
C SER A 305 -14.07 -13.98 37.54
N LYS A 306 -13.19 -14.16 38.52
CA LYS A 306 -12.81 -15.45 39.07
C LYS A 306 -12.80 -15.42 40.58
N THR A 307 -13.58 -16.31 41.19
CA THR A 307 -13.62 -16.53 42.61
C THR A 307 -13.09 -17.93 42.97
N LYS A 308 -13.02 -18.27 44.28
CA LYS A 308 -12.62 -19.62 44.73
C LYS A 308 -13.65 -20.69 44.38
N VAL A 309 -14.92 -20.29 44.13
CA VAL A 309 -16.04 -21.21 43.91
C VAL A 309 -16.44 -21.27 42.44
N ALA A 310 -16.44 -20.14 41.74
CA ALA A 310 -16.92 -20.03 40.38
C ALA A 310 -16.12 -19.03 39.56
N GLY A 311 -16.19 -19.13 38.21
CA GLY A 311 -15.78 -18.12 37.25
C GLY A 311 -16.99 -17.62 36.51
N THR A 312 -17.11 -16.30 36.39
CA THR A 312 -18.13 -15.61 35.55
C THR A 312 -17.56 -15.39 34.17
N PHE A 313 -18.29 -15.87 33.19
CA PHE A 313 -17.89 -15.75 31.77
C PHE A 313 -18.91 -14.94 31.01
N PHE A 314 -18.40 -14.20 30.01
CA PHE A 314 -19.20 -13.51 29.02
C PHE A 314 -19.14 -14.28 27.70
N ASP A 315 -20.27 -14.74 27.20
CA ASP A 315 -20.41 -15.34 25.89
C ASP A 315 -20.29 -14.24 24.84
N LEU A 316 -19.28 -14.32 23.94
CA LEU A 316 -19.00 -13.30 22.96
C LEU A 316 -19.99 -13.29 21.78
N GLU A 317 -20.74 -14.38 21.61
CA GLU A 317 -21.72 -14.55 20.51
C GLU A 317 -23.13 -14.24 20.98
N GLU A 318 -23.56 -14.88 22.06
CA GLU A 318 -24.89 -14.69 22.65
C GLU A 318 -24.98 -13.43 23.52
N LYS A 319 -23.84 -12.75 23.81
CA LYS A 319 -23.73 -11.51 24.59
C LYS A 319 -24.40 -11.60 25.95
N ARG A 320 -24.23 -12.71 26.63
CA ARG A 320 -24.78 -12.96 28.00
C ARG A 320 -23.71 -13.46 28.95
N PHE A 321 -23.91 -13.19 30.24
CA PHE A 321 -23.09 -13.72 31.31
C PHE A 321 -23.63 -15.09 31.75
N PHE A 322 -22.71 -15.95 32.19
CA PHE A 322 -23.03 -17.21 32.85
C PHE A 322 -21.90 -17.59 33.80
N GLU A 323 -22.18 -18.47 34.73
CA GLU A 323 -21.23 -18.92 35.74
C GLU A 323 -20.91 -20.39 35.57
N LEU A 324 -19.64 -20.73 35.80
CA LEU A 324 -19.17 -22.12 35.83
C LEU A 324 -18.36 -22.38 37.09
N PRO A 325 -18.38 -23.63 37.62
CA PRO A 325 -17.57 -24.02 38.76
C PRO A 325 -16.08 -23.73 38.54
N SER A 326 -15.39 -23.28 39.58
CA SER A 326 -13.97 -22.91 39.51
C SER A 326 -13.04 -24.03 39.00
N GLY A 327 -13.47 -25.31 39.16
CA GLY A 327 -12.76 -26.47 38.65
C GLY A 327 -12.68 -26.55 37.12
N ILE A 328 -13.60 -25.89 36.42
CA ILE A 328 -13.63 -25.81 34.94
C ILE A 328 -12.78 -24.65 34.42
N VAL A 329 -12.57 -23.62 35.25
CA VAL A 329 -11.78 -22.45 34.88
C VAL A 329 -10.29 -22.79 34.77
N PRO A 330 -9.63 -22.63 33.62
CA PRO A 330 -8.22 -22.93 33.51
C PRO A 330 -7.38 -22.15 34.52
N ARG A 331 -6.40 -22.80 35.16
CA ARG A 331 -5.53 -22.15 36.16
C ARG A 331 -4.75 -20.97 35.62
N ASN A 332 -4.40 -21.02 34.35
CA ASN A 332 -3.64 -19.99 33.61
C ASN A 332 -4.52 -18.90 32.94
N MET A 333 -5.83 -18.91 33.21
CA MET A 333 -6.77 -17.94 32.67
C MET A 333 -7.00 -16.82 33.68
N ASN A 334 -6.76 -15.58 33.28
CA ASN A 334 -6.97 -14.38 34.07
C ASN A 334 -8.21 -13.61 33.58
N GLU A 335 -8.70 -12.68 34.37
CA GLU A 335 -9.80 -11.78 33.99
C GLU A 335 -9.43 -11.01 32.73
N GLY A 336 -10.39 -10.91 31.80
CA GLY A 336 -10.20 -10.34 30.46
C GLY A 336 -9.66 -11.32 29.40
N ASP A 337 -9.17 -12.49 29.79
CA ASP A 337 -8.70 -13.49 28.82
C ASP A 337 -9.87 -14.14 28.07
N VAL A 338 -9.66 -14.42 26.79
CA VAL A 338 -10.62 -15.12 25.94
C VAL A 338 -10.29 -16.61 25.91
N GLY A 339 -11.32 -17.43 25.93
CA GLY A 339 -11.24 -18.89 25.85
C GLY A 339 -12.29 -19.48 24.91
N ILE A 340 -12.11 -20.75 24.63
CA ILE A 340 -13.06 -21.60 23.91
C ILE A 340 -13.66 -22.54 24.91
N MET A 341 -14.99 -22.56 25.01
CA MET A 341 -15.75 -23.51 25.77
C MET A 341 -16.34 -24.56 24.83
N ILE A 342 -16.09 -25.82 25.12
CA ILE A 342 -16.56 -26.97 24.34
C ILE A 342 -17.05 -28.06 25.26
N THR A 343 -18.13 -28.75 24.88
CA THR A 343 -18.64 -29.91 25.58
C THR A 343 -17.96 -31.17 25.05
N ILE A 344 -17.21 -31.87 25.90
CA ILE A 344 -16.55 -33.13 25.61
C ILE A 344 -17.10 -34.17 26.56
N ASP A 345 -17.65 -35.27 26.05
CA ASP A 345 -18.24 -36.32 26.85
C ASP A 345 -19.29 -35.83 27.88
N GLY A 346 -20.09 -34.83 27.45
CA GLY A 346 -21.13 -34.24 28.32
C GLY A 346 -20.60 -33.29 29.40
N LYS A 347 -19.30 -32.98 29.42
CA LYS A 347 -18.67 -32.05 30.35
C LYS A 347 -18.17 -30.82 29.64
N GLU A 348 -18.46 -29.66 30.21
CA GLU A 348 -17.93 -28.40 29.73
C GLU A 348 -16.45 -28.29 30.05
N ASN A 349 -15.68 -27.92 29.05
CA ASN A 349 -14.25 -27.67 29.15
C ASN A 349 -13.93 -26.32 28.57
N ILE A 350 -13.09 -25.54 29.26
CA ILE A 350 -12.64 -24.23 28.76
C ILE A 350 -11.14 -24.30 28.48
N PHE A 351 -10.77 -23.77 27.32
CA PHE A 351 -9.40 -23.67 26.89
C PHE A 351 -9.07 -22.18 26.59
N LYS A 352 -8.08 -21.65 27.33
CA LYS A 352 -7.62 -20.25 27.07
C LYS A 352 -7.11 -20.12 25.64
N THR A 353 -7.57 -19.11 24.88
CA THR A 353 -6.97 -18.72 23.60
C THR A 353 -5.85 -17.71 23.84
N GLY A 354 -4.91 -17.56 22.93
CA GLY A 354 -3.87 -16.53 23.02
C GLY A 354 -4.38 -15.10 22.76
N GLU A 355 -5.67 -14.95 22.46
CA GLU A 355 -6.30 -13.66 22.18
C GLU A 355 -6.61 -12.93 23.50
N LYS A 356 -6.24 -11.64 23.59
CA LYS A 356 -6.79 -10.73 24.58
C LYS A 356 -7.95 -9.97 23.94
N SER A 357 -9.09 -9.84 24.63
CA SER A 357 -10.13 -8.93 24.19
C SER A 357 -9.56 -7.52 24.20
N TYR A 358 -9.43 -6.88 23.02
CA TYR A 358 -9.29 -5.44 22.96
C TYR A 358 -10.59 -4.84 23.52
N GLN A 359 -10.53 -4.29 24.73
CA GLN A 359 -11.53 -3.33 25.18
C GLN A 359 -11.38 -2.11 24.24
N LYS A 360 -12.34 -1.92 23.33
CA LYS A 360 -12.61 -0.58 22.85
C LYS A 360 -12.96 0.24 24.09
N SER A 361 -12.10 1.17 24.43
CA SER A 361 -12.42 2.27 25.33
C SER A 361 -13.56 3.06 24.71
N GLU A 362 -14.81 2.70 25.02
CA GLU A 362 -15.93 3.62 24.98
C GLU A 362 -15.79 4.54 26.18
N GLY A 363 -15.34 5.73 25.94
CA GLY A 363 -15.20 6.74 26.97
C GLY A 363 -14.43 7.93 26.50
N GLN A 364 -15.12 8.82 25.79
CA GLN A 364 -15.16 10.27 26.02
C GLN A 364 -15.73 10.98 24.79
N LEU A 365 -17.05 11.04 24.76
CA LEU A 365 -17.76 12.14 24.12
C LEU A 365 -18.42 12.92 25.28
N GLN A 366 -17.81 14.00 25.69
CA GLN A 366 -18.44 15.16 26.26
C GLN A 366 -18.03 16.37 25.44
#